data_ae76f7300441ea01d418df3a36bbd107
#
_entry.id   ae76f7300441ea01d418df3a36bbd107
#
_cell.length_a   1.000
_cell.length_b   1.000
_cell.length_c   1.000
_cell.angle_alpha   90.00
_cell.angle_beta   90.00
_cell.angle_gamma   90.00
#
_symmetry.space_group_name_H-M   'P 1'
#
loop_
_entity.id
_entity.type
_entity.pdbx_description
1 polymer ?
#
loop_
_entity_poly.entity_id
_entity_poly.type
_entity_poly.pdbx_seq_one_letter_code
_entity_poly.pdbx_strand_id
1 'polypeptide(L)'
;MWIKVCGMTSPEAVEAALAAGVDAIGFVFAPSVRRVEPARARALAAPARDRVACVAVTQHPEPRQLAEILAQFGPDLLQTDAADVAQWPAGTVTCPVLPVLRAGAVLPQPLPARLLFEGPVSGSGATADWAQACELAGRTGLVLAGGLRPANVAAAIGRVRPYGVDVSSGVESQPGVKSPALVLEFVKAARAAFLELQR
;
A
#
# COMPACT_ATOMS: atom_id res chain seq x y z
N MET A 1 13.65 -4.02 -2.15
CA MET A 1 12.95 -4.25 -0.85
C MET A 1 12.18 -2.98 -0.51
N TRP A 2 10.87 -3.08 -0.32
CA TRP A 2 10.00 -1.92 -0.08
C TRP A 2 8.87 -2.30 0.89
N ILE A 3 8.66 -1.51 1.95
CA ILE A 3 7.66 -1.79 2.99
C ILE A 3 6.76 -0.58 3.14
N LYS A 4 5.44 -0.79 2.97
CA LYS A 4 4.41 0.24 3.16
C LYS A 4 3.51 -0.12 4.34
N VAL A 5 3.13 0.90 5.11
CA VAL A 5 2.04 0.81 6.09
C VAL A 5 0.92 1.73 5.64
N CYS A 6 -0.26 1.16 5.40
CA CYS A 6 -1.40 1.83 4.79
C CYS A 6 -2.49 2.19 5.81
N GLY A 7 -3.19 3.30 5.59
CA GLY A 7 -4.31 3.74 6.41
C GLY A 7 -3.88 4.56 7.62
N MET A 8 -3.08 5.61 7.39
CA MET A 8 -2.71 6.59 8.40
C MET A 8 -3.90 7.50 8.70
N THR A 9 -4.30 7.58 9.98
CA THR A 9 -5.44 8.37 10.46
C THR A 9 -5.07 9.34 11.58
N SER A 10 -3.90 9.14 12.20
CA SER A 10 -3.44 9.95 13.34
C SER A 10 -1.95 10.26 13.27
N PRO A 11 -1.47 11.30 14.01
CA PRO A 11 -0.04 11.61 14.12
C PRO A 11 0.77 10.43 14.69
N GLU A 12 0.25 9.75 15.69
CA GLU A 12 0.92 8.63 16.36
C GLU A 12 1.15 7.47 15.39
N ALA A 13 0.20 7.22 14.47
CA ALA A 13 0.35 6.21 13.43
C ALA A 13 1.47 6.56 12.45
N VAL A 14 1.58 7.83 12.07
CA VAL A 14 2.66 8.32 11.19
C VAL A 14 4.00 8.22 11.91
N GLU A 15 4.10 8.70 13.15
CA GLU A 15 5.33 8.62 13.95
C GLU A 15 5.80 7.18 14.15
N ALA A 16 4.87 6.25 14.45
CA ALA A 16 5.18 4.83 14.60
C ALA A 16 5.75 4.22 13.31
N ALA A 17 5.16 4.55 12.16
CA ALA A 17 5.65 4.08 10.86
C ALA A 17 7.04 4.64 10.54
N LEU A 18 7.28 5.93 10.77
CA LEU A 18 8.58 6.58 10.58
C LEU A 18 9.65 5.99 11.50
N ALA A 19 9.32 5.80 12.78
CA ALA A 19 10.24 5.20 13.77
C ALA A 19 10.57 3.73 13.43
N ALA A 20 9.63 2.99 12.84
CA ALA A 20 9.86 1.62 12.39
C ALA A 20 10.72 1.53 11.12
N GLY A 21 10.92 2.64 10.39
CA GLY A 21 11.75 2.68 9.18
C GLY A 21 11.05 2.11 7.95
N VAL A 22 9.78 2.46 7.72
CA VAL A 22 9.05 2.12 6.49
C VAL A 22 9.56 2.90 5.29
N ASP A 23 9.29 2.41 4.08
CA ASP A 23 9.63 3.12 2.84
C ASP A 23 8.46 3.99 2.34
N ALA A 24 7.23 3.68 2.77
CA ALA A 24 6.03 4.42 2.38
C ALA A 24 4.92 4.35 3.43
N ILE A 25 4.08 5.38 3.45
CA ILE A 25 2.83 5.43 4.23
C ILE A 25 1.66 5.76 3.32
N GLY A 26 0.50 5.13 3.58
CA GLY A 26 -0.71 5.31 2.76
C GLY A 26 -1.82 6.07 3.49
N PHE A 27 -2.47 7.00 2.78
CA PHE A 27 -3.65 7.72 3.21
C PHE A 27 -4.83 7.33 2.33
N VAL A 28 -5.92 6.86 2.94
CA VAL A 28 -7.07 6.30 2.22
C VAL A 28 -8.10 7.38 1.97
N PHE A 29 -8.47 7.57 0.71
CA PHE A 29 -9.52 8.51 0.27
C PHE A 29 -10.79 7.79 -0.22
N ALA A 30 -10.72 6.46 -0.40
CA ALA A 30 -11.88 5.62 -0.69
C ALA A 30 -12.77 5.41 0.55
N PRO A 31 -14.04 4.99 0.39
CA PRO A 31 -14.90 4.61 1.51
C PRO A 31 -14.25 3.55 2.41
N SER A 32 -13.98 3.90 3.66
CA SER A 32 -13.26 3.05 4.61
C SER A 32 -13.33 3.66 6.01
N VAL A 33 -13.19 2.82 7.05
CA VAL A 33 -12.95 3.29 8.44
C VAL A 33 -11.61 4.06 8.58
N ARG A 34 -10.73 3.97 7.56
CA ARG A 34 -9.42 4.62 7.49
C ARG A 34 -9.42 5.86 6.59
N ARG A 35 -10.60 6.25 6.11
CA ARG A 35 -10.72 7.42 5.23
C ARG A 35 -10.29 8.70 5.94
N VAL A 36 -9.54 9.52 5.22
CA VAL A 36 -9.16 10.88 5.64
C VAL A 36 -9.47 11.87 4.52
N GLU A 37 -9.74 13.11 4.89
CA GLU A 37 -9.90 14.19 3.91
C GLU A 37 -8.53 14.70 3.43
N PRO A 38 -8.39 15.21 2.18
CA PRO A 38 -7.12 15.59 1.59
C PRO A 38 -6.32 16.59 2.41
N ALA A 39 -6.96 17.61 2.95
CA ALA A 39 -6.31 18.62 3.81
C ALA A 39 -5.79 17.98 5.13
N ARG A 40 -6.56 17.06 5.73
CA ARG A 40 -6.14 16.33 6.92
C ARG A 40 -4.96 15.40 6.61
N ALA A 41 -5.01 14.67 5.49
CA ALA A 41 -3.92 13.81 5.05
C ALA A 41 -2.62 14.60 4.83
N ARG A 42 -2.71 15.81 4.21
CA ARG A 42 -1.57 16.72 4.04
C ARG A 42 -0.95 17.11 5.38
N ALA A 43 -1.76 17.48 6.36
CA ALA A 43 -1.28 17.82 7.70
C ALA A 43 -0.60 16.65 8.41
N LEU A 44 -1.21 15.45 8.34
CA LEU A 44 -0.64 14.23 8.90
C LEU A 44 0.67 13.81 8.22
N ALA A 45 0.78 14.00 6.91
CA ALA A 45 1.95 13.64 6.12
C ALA A 45 3.13 14.60 6.32
N ALA A 46 2.92 15.80 6.88
CA ALA A 46 3.96 16.83 6.98
C ALA A 46 5.30 16.31 7.57
N PRO A 47 5.34 15.58 8.70
CA PRO A 47 6.59 15.07 9.26
C PRO A 47 7.22 13.92 8.44
N ALA A 48 6.49 13.35 7.48
CA ALA A 48 6.92 12.23 6.66
C ALA A 48 7.44 12.65 5.28
N ARG A 49 7.12 13.87 4.82
CA ARG A 49 7.59 14.40 3.54
C ARG A 49 9.10 14.39 3.48
N ASP A 50 9.63 14.08 2.28
CA ASP A 50 11.08 13.96 2.00
C ASP A 50 11.81 12.84 2.77
N ARG A 51 11.09 12.07 3.60
CA ARG A 51 11.63 10.94 4.36
C ARG A 51 11.15 9.59 3.84
N VAL A 52 9.85 9.50 3.54
CA VAL A 52 9.19 8.30 3.02
C VAL A 52 8.14 8.70 1.99
N ALA A 53 7.80 7.80 1.06
CA ALA A 53 6.77 8.09 0.07
C ALA A 53 5.38 8.21 0.72
N CYS A 54 4.69 9.33 0.47
CA CYS A 54 3.32 9.58 0.92
C CYS A 54 2.35 9.18 -0.19
N VAL A 55 1.63 8.06 0.01
CA VAL A 55 0.80 7.41 -1.00
C VAL A 55 -0.66 7.80 -0.84
N ALA A 56 -1.29 8.33 -1.90
CA ALA A 56 -2.75 8.45 -1.97
C ALA A 56 -3.34 7.11 -2.36
N VAL A 57 -4.33 6.62 -1.60
CA VAL A 57 -5.02 5.36 -1.89
C VAL A 57 -6.47 5.66 -2.24
N THR A 58 -6.83 5.37 -3.48
CA THR A 58 -8.17 5.56 -4.03
C THR A 58 -8.76 4.25 -4.55
N GLN A 59 -10.05 4.23 -4.80
CA GLN A 59 -10.78 3.15 -5.44
C GLN A 59 -11.92 3.77 -6.23
N HIS A 60 -11.91 3.61 -7.54
CA HIS A 60 -12.91 4.17 -8.46
C HIS A 60 -13.22 5.66 -8.18
N PRO A 61 -12.19 6.53 -8.08
CA PRO A 61 -12.42 7.92 -7.74
C PRO A 61 -13.11 8.65 -8.90
N GLU A 62 -14.10 9.48 -8.58
CA GLU A 62 -14.65 10.41 -9.55
C GLU A 62 -13.57 11.41 -10.00
N PRO A 63 -13.57 11.89 -11.26
CA PRO A 63 -12.52 12.78 -11.78
C PRO A 63 -12.30 14.02 -10.94
N ARG A 64 -13.37 14.63 -10.42
CA ARG A 64 -13.29 15.81 -9.55
C ARG A 64 -12.62 15.47 -8.21
N GLN A 65 -12.98 14.33 -7.62
CA GLN A 65 -12.38 13.86 -6.36
C GLN A 65 -10.89 13.58 -6.54
N LEU A 66 -10.52 12.91 -7.64
CA LEU A 66 -9.11 12.65 -7.95
C LEU A 66 -8.31 13.94 -8.09
N ALA A 67 -8.82 14.91 -8.85
CA ALA A 67 -8.17 16.21 -9.03
C ALA A 67 -7.99 16.95 -7.69
N GLU A 68 -8.99 16.90 -6.81
CA GLU A 68 -8.92 17.50 -5.47
C GLU A 68 -7.85 16.82 -4.60
N ILE A 69 -7.79 15.48 -4.59
CA ILE A 69 -6.78 14.72 -3.86
C ILE A 69 -5.37 15.09 -4.35
N LEU A 70 -5.16 15.11 -5.68
CA LEU A 70 -3.87 15.44 -6.25
C LEU A 70 -3.43 16.87 -5.91
N ALA A 71 -4.35 17.84 -5.98
CA ALA A 71 -4.05 19.24 -5.71
C ALA A 71 -3.82 19.53 -4.22
N GLN A 72 -4.65 19.00 -3.33
CA GLN A 72 -4.61 19.33 -1.90
C GLN A 72 -3.62 18.47 -1.11
N PHE A 73 -3.55 17.16 -1.39
CA PHE A 73 -2.64 16.26 -0.69
C PHE A 73 -1.25 16.24 -1.33
N GLY A 74 -1.15 16.26 -2.66
CA GLY A 74 0.12 16.21 -3.39
C GLY A 74 0.87 14.90 -3.11
N PRO A 75 0.38 13.73 -3.55
CA PRO A 75 1.01 12.44 -3.28
C PRO A 75 2.31 12.26 -4.05
N ASP A 76 3.26 11.51 -3.48
CA ASP A 76 4.45 11.02 -4.18
C ASP A 76 4.11 9.81 -5.07
N LEU A 77 3.03 9.10 -4.75
CA LEU A 77 2.55 7.92 -5.45
C LEU A 77 1.02 7.81 -5.32
N LEU A 78 0.33 7.51 -6.41
CA LEU A 78 -1.10 7.20 -6.40
C LEU A 78 -1.29 5.69 -6.48
N GLN A 79 -1.98 5.10 -5.50
CA GLN A 79 -2.42 3.70 -5.52
C GLN A 79 -3.91 3.67 -5.83
N THR A 80 -4.29 2.95 -6.89
CA THR A 80 -5.69 2.80 -7.34
C THR A 80 -5.88 1.51 -8.13
N ASP A 81 -7.12 1.13 -8.43
CA ASP A 81 -7.39 -0.06 -9.22
C ASP A 81 -6.76 0.01 -10.62
N ALA A 82 -6.20 -1.09 -11.08
CA ALA A 82 -5.63 -1.19 -12.43
C ALA A 82 -6.67 -0.88 -13.52
N ALA A 83 -7.93 -1.23 -13.28
CA ALA A 83 -9.03 -0.92 -14.18
C ALA A 83 -9.30 0.58 -14.32
N ASP A 84 -9.12 1.37 -13.25
CA ASP A 84 -9.26 2.83 -13.30
C ASP A 84 -8.17 3.44 -14.19
N VAL A 85 -6.92 3.03 -13.96
CA VAL A 85 -5.76 3.52 -14.71
C VAL A 85 -5.91 3.29 -16.21
N ALA A 86 -6.45 2.12 -16.59
CA ALA A 86 -6.65 1.77 -17.99
C ALA A 86 -7.69 2.66 -18.72
N GLN A 87 -8.56 3.34 -17.97
CA GLN A 87 -9.61 4.19 -18.52
C GLN A 87 -9.24 5.68 -18.52
N TRP A 88 -8.19 6.08 -17.84
CA TRP A 88 -7.83 7.48 -17.73
C TRP A 88 -7.10 7.99 -18.97
N PRO A 89 -7.46 9.18 -19.46
CA PRO A 89 -6.68 9.86 -20.51
C PRO A 89 -5.23 10.08 -20.05
N ALA A 90 -4.31 10.06 -21.01
CA ALA A 90 -2.91 10.38 -20.73
C ALA A 90 -2.78 11.77 -20.07
N GLY A 91 -1.98 11.86 -19.02
CA GLY A 91 -1.79 13.11 -18.28
C GLY A 91 -2.83 13.40 -17.19
N THR A 92 -3.83 12.54 -16.97
CA THR A 92 -4.79 12.68 -15.87
C THR A 92 -4.08 12.72 -14.50
N VAL A 93 -3.02 11.94 -14.34
CA VAL A 93 -2.20 11.87 -13.12
C VAL A 93 -0.78 12.24 -13.45
N THR A 94 -0.18 13.14 -12.67
CA THR A 94 1.18 13.65 -12.85
C THR A 94 2.23 12.97 -11.97
N CYS A 95 1.80 12.25 -10.93
CA CYS A 95 2.70 11.43 -10.10
C CYS A 95 2.73 9.97 -10.59
N PRO A 96 3.75 9.19 -10.19
CA PRO A 96 3.77 7.76 -10.42
C PRO A 96 2.50 7.05 -9.91
N VAL A 97 2.10 5.97 -10.57
CA VAL A 97 0.93 5.17 -10.19
C VAL A 97 1.36 3.75 -9.81
N LEU A 98 0.81 3.24 -8.71
CA LEU A 98 0.88 1.84 -8.28
C LEU A 98 -0.51 1.21 -8.51
N PRO A 99 -0.71 0.54 -9.66
CA PRO A 99 -1.98 -0.12 -9.94
C PRO A 99 -2.23 -1.28 -8.96
N VAL A 100 -3.48 -1.44 -8.54
CA VAL A 100 -3.92 -2.54 -7.68
C VAL A 100 -4.61 -3.59 -8.53
N LEU A 101 -4.17 -4.84 -8.41
CA LEU A 101 -4.82 -6.01 -8.95
C LEU A 101 -5.40 -6.84 -7.81
N ARG A 102 -6.68 -7.12 -7.86
CA ARG A 102 -7.33 -8.03 -6.92
C ARG A 102 -7.34 -9.45 -7.46
N ALA A 103 -7.25 -10.42 -6.54
CA ALA A 103 -7.38 -11.82 -6.89
C ALA A 103 -8.67 -12.07 -7.70
N GLY A 104 -8.53 -12.75 -8.84
CA GLY A 104 -9.63 -13.00 -9.78
C GLY A 104 -9.89 -11.90 -10.81
N ALA A 105 -9.25 -10.74 -10.72
CA ALA A 105 -9.38 -9.69 -11.73
C ALA A 105 -8.53 -9.99 -12.98
N VAL A 106 -8.93 -9.37 -14.10
CA VAL A 106 -8.20 -9.48 -15.37
C VAL A 106 -6.85 -8.77 -15.26
N LEU A 107 -5.79 -9.43 -15.73
CA LEU A 107 -4.46 -8.86 -15.76
C LEU A 107 -4.38 -7.68 -16.75
N PRO A 108 -3.84 -6.52 -16.34
CA PRO A 108 -3.61 -5.41 -17.25
C PRO A 108 -2.60 -5.79 -18.34
N GLN A 109 -2.82 -5.28 -19.55
CA GLN A 109 -1.92 -5.45 -20.69
C GLN A 109 -1.55 -4.07 -21.27
N PRO A 110 -0.25 -3.71 -21.34
CA PRO A 110 0.90 -4.43 -20.81
C PRO A 110 0.91 -4.49 -19.26
N LEU A 111 1.64 -5.45 -18.71
CA LEU A 111 1.83 -5.54 -17.27
C LEU A 111 2.65 -4.33 -16.79
N PRO A 112 2.21 -3.57 -15.79
CA PRO A 112 2.97 -2.44 -15.29
C PRO A 112 4.28 -2.88 -14.64
N ALA A 113 5.29 -2.02 -14.61
CA ALA A 113 6.59 -2.29 -14.01
C ALA A 113 6.49 -2.58 -12.49
N ARG A 114 5.47 -2.02 -11.82
CA ARG A 114 5.10 -2.33 -10.44
C ARG A 114 3.60 -2.51 -10.32
N LEU A 115 3.18 -3.45 -9.50
CA LEU A 115 1.79 -3.81 -9.28
C LEU A 115 1.59 -4.19 -7.81
N LEU A 116 0.55 -3.67 -7.17
CA LEU A 116 0.12 -4.16 -5.86
C LEU A 116 -0.90 -5.29 -6.09
N PHE A 117 -0.68 -6.43 -5.46
CA PHE A 117 -1.60 -7.57 -5.49
C PHE A 117 -2.18 -7.82 -4.11
N GLU A 118 -3.50 -7.90 -4.04
CA GLU A 118 -4.23 -8.15 -2.81
C GLU A 118 -5.35 -9.18 -2.99
N GLY A 119 -5.94 -9.62 -1.88
CA GLY A 119 -7.13 -10.48 -1.88
C GLY A 119 -8.32 -9.84 -2.60
N PRO A 120 -9.41 -10.60 -2.82
CA PRO A 120 -10.55 -10.14 -3.61
C PRO A 120 -11.29 -8.94 -3.00
N VAL A 121 -11.15 -8.72 -1.70
CA VAL A 121 -11.78 -7.61 -0.97
C VAL A 121 -10.72 -6.84 -0.18
N SER A 122 -10.51 -5.58 -0.56
CA SER A 122 -9.56 -4.67 0.10
C SER A 122 -9.87 -4.52 1.59
N GLY A 123 -8.83 -4.52 2.42
CA GLY A 123 -8.93 -4.21 3.84
C GLY A 123 -9.70 -5.23 4.69
N SER A 124 -10.16 -6.34 4.10
CA SER A 124 -10.90 -7.41 4.81
C SER A 124 -10.03 -8.23 5.76
N GLY A 125 -8.69 -8.15 5.63
CA GLY A 125 -7.76 -9.02 6.36
C GLY A 125 -7.66 -10.45 5.79
N ALA A 126 -8.38 -10.77 4.71
CA ALA A 126 -8.25 -12.03 4.02
C ALA A 126 -6.88 -12.13 3.35
N THR A 127 -6.24 -13.30 3.47
CA THR A 127 -4.93 -13.57 2.85
C THR A 127 -5.08 -13.65 1.33
N ALA A 128 -4.19 -12.96 0.61
CA ALA A 128 -4.09 -13.07 -0.83
C ALA A 128 -3.72 -14.52 -1.26
N ASP A 129 -4.07 -14.88 -2.49
CA ASP A 129 -3.60 -16.13 -3.09
C ASP A 129 -2.09 -16.02 -3.40
N TRP A 130 -1.29 -16.64 -2.54
CA TRP A 130 0.17 -16.62 -2.70
C TRP A 130 0.66 -17.44 -3.91
N ALA A 131 -0.12 -18.36 -4.44
CA ALA A 131 0.24 -19.08 -5.67
C ALA A 131 0.18 -18.11 -6.87
N GLN A 132 -0.92 -17.39 -7.02
CA GLN A 132 -1.06 -16.34 -8.03
C GLN A 132 -0.03 -15.20 -7.81
N ALA A 133 0.24 -14.83 -6.55
CA ALA A 133 1.26 -13.83 -6.23
C ALA A 133 2.67 -14.27 -6.68
N CYS A 134 3.04 -15.55 -6.53
CA CYS A 134 4.33 -16.07 -7.02
C CYS A 134 4.48 -15.92 -8.54
N GLU A 135 3.44 -16.25 -9.31
CA GLU A 135 3.45 -16.10 -10.77
C GLU A 135 3.64 -14.63 -11.19
N LEU A 136 2.97 -13.72 -10.50
CA LEU A 136 3.08 -12.28 -10.75
C LEU A 136 4.45 -11.73 -10.37
N ALA A 137 5.01 -12.16 -9.24
CA ALA A 137 6.32 -11.71 -8.77
C ALA A 137 7.46 -12.04 -9.75
N GLY A 138 7.33 -13.12 -10.55
CA GLY A 138 8.27 -13.45 -11.62
C GLY A 138 8.16 -12.57 -12.87
N ARG A 139 7.14 -11.71 -12.96
CA ARG A 139 6.80 -10.95 -14.17
C ARG A 139 6.79 -9.43 -13.97
N THR A 140 6.66 -8.97 -12.73
CA THR A 140 6.60 -7.54 -12.40
C THR A 140 7.17 -7.28 -10.99
N GLY A 141 7.48 -6.05 -10.68
CA GLY A 141 7.83 -5.62 -9.33
C GLY A 141 6.62 -5.69 -8.40
N LEU A 142 6.28 -6.90 -7.93
CA LEU A 142 5.08 -7.15 -7.13
C LEU A 142 5.19 -6.57 -5.73
N VAL A 143 4.21 -5.77 -5.33
CA VAL A 143 3.95 -5.42 -3.92
C VAL A 143 2.84 -6.33 -3.41
N LEU A 144 3.16 -7.20 -2.46
CA LEU A 144 2.19 -8.13 -1.88
C LEU A 144 1.40 -7.44 -0.76
N ALA A 145 0.09 -7.49 -0.83
CA ALA A 145 -0.84 -7.01 0.18
C ALA A 145 -1.89 -8.08 0.52
N GLY A 146 -2.82 -7.76 1.43
CA GLY A 146 -3.92 -8.64 1.83
C GLY A 146 -3.55 -9.63 2.93
N GLY A 147 -4.13 -9.43 4.12
CA GLY A 147 -4.02 -10.32 5.28
C GLY A 147 -2.62 -10.46 5.87
N LEU A 148 -1.67 -9.61 5.49
CA LEU A 148 -0.34 -9.61 6.08
C LEU A 148 -0.38 -9.08 7.51
N ARG A 149 0.46 -9.68 8.37
CA ARG A 149 0.63 -9.34 9.79
C ARG A 149 2.02 -9.80 10.25
N PRO A 150 2.53 -9.37 11.42
CA PRO A 150 3.85 -9.78 11.92
C PRO A 150 4.07 -11.30 11.86
N ALA A 151 3.07 -12.09 12.24
CA ALA A 151 3.16 -13.54 12.33
C ALA A 151 3.29 -14.28 10.98
N ASN A 152 2.96 -13.65 9.84
CA ASN A 152 2.97 -14.33 8.53
C ASN A 152 3.82 -13.65 7.45
N VAL A 153 4.27 -12.43 7.67
CA VAL A 153 4.96 -11.64 6.63
C VAL A 153 6.28 -12.30 6.20
N ALA A 154 7.02 -12.90 7.11
CA ALA A 154 8.28 -13.59 6.77
C ALA A 154 8.01 -14.79 5.85
N ALA A 155 7.02 -15.62 6.15
CA ALA A 155 6.62 -16.75 5.30
C ALA A 155 6.11 -16.27 3.93
N ALA A 156 5.33 -15.19 3.89
CA ALA A 156 4.85 -14.57 2.65
C ALA A 156 6.02 -14.11 1.76
N ILE A 157 7.00 -13.41 2.34
CA ILE A 157 8.19 -12.94 1.63
C ILE A 157 9.02 -14.11 1.12
N GLY A 158 9.30 -15.11 1.96
CA GLY A 158 10.08 -16.29 1.57
C GLY A 158 9.43 -17.08 0.43
N ARG A 159 8.10 -17.22 0.44
CA ARG A 159 7.36 -17.94 -0.60
C ARG A 159 7.20 -17.16 -1.89
N VAL A 160 6.76 -15.90 -1.80
CA VAL A 160 6.37 -15.09 -2.98
C VAL A 160 7.55 -14.37 -3.60
N ARG A 161 8.55 -14.04 -2.80
CA ARG A 161 9.72 -13.22 -3.20
C ARG A 161 9.31 -11.90 -3.86
N PRO A 162 8.42 -11.11 -3.23
CA PRO A 162 7.90 -9.89 -3.82
C PRO A 162 8.97 -8.78 -3.82
N TYR A 163 8.77 -7.76 -4.66
CA TYR A 163 9.52 -6.50 -4.59
C TYR A 163 9.32 -5.79 -3.25
N GLY A 164 8.09 -5.83 -2.72
CA GLY A 164 7.73 -5.20 -1.46
C GLY A 164 6.47 -5.79 -0.84
N VAL A 165 6.14 -5.31 0.35
CA VAL A 165 4.93 -5.69 1.09
C VAL A 165 4.17 -4.46 1.57
N ASP A 166 2.83 -4.58 1.61
CA ASP A 166 1.91 -3.55 2.12
C ASP A 166 1.02 -4.13 3.21
N VAL A 167 0.92 -3.45 4.33
CA VAL A 167 0.10 -3.85 5.47
C VAL A 167 -0.84 -2.74 5.91
N SER A 168 -2.06 -3.10 6.27
CA SER A 168 -3.03 -2.16 6.87
C SER A 168 -3.62 -2.73 8.16
N SER A 169 -4.67 -3.55 8.10
CA SER A 169 -5.37 -4.08 9.28
C SER A 169 -4.50 -4.97 10.16
N GLY A 170 -3.51 -5.65 9.61
CA GLY A 170 -2.65 -6.58 10.36
C GLY A 170 -1.71 -5.93 11.38
N VAL A 171 -1.67 -4.60 11.43
CA VAL A 171 -0.90 -3.80 12.41
C VAL A 171 -1.79 -2.82 13.18
N GLU A 172 -3.08 -3.14 13.32
CA GLU A 172 -4.07 -2.36 14.05
C GLU A 172 -4.42 -3.00 15.38
N SER A 173 -4.65 -2.17 16.40
CA SER A 173 -5.22 -2.58 17.69
C SER A 173 -6.75 -2.70 17.65
N GLN A 174 -7.37 -1.84 16.81
CA GLN A 174 -8.78 -1.86 16.46
C GLN A 174 -8.95 -1.22 15.07
N PRO A 175 -10.07 -1.45 14.35
CA PRO A 175 -10.25 -0.95 13.00
C PRO A 175 -9.94 0.55 12.87
N GLY A 176 -8.96 0.89 12.01
CA GLY A 176 -8.51 2.26 11.77
C GLY A 176 -7.47 2.81 12.76
N VAL A 177 -7.10 2.08 13.81
CA VAL A 177 -6.11 2.52 14.81
C VAL A 177 -4.86 1.67 14.76
N LYS A 178 -3.75 2.24 14.30
CA LYS A 178 -2.46 1.53 14.25
C LYS A 178 -1.89 1.31 15.64
N SER A 179 -1.34 0.10 15.85
CA SER A 179 -0.56 -0.23 17.04
C SER A 179 0.93 -0.01 16.76
N PRO A 180 1.61 0.92 17.45
CA PRO A 180 3.04 1.15 17.26
C PRO A 180 3.89 -0.12 17.44
N ALA A 181 3.51 -0.98 18.40
CA ALA A 181 4.20 -2.24 18.63
C ALA A 181 4.07 -3.21 17.45
N LEU A 182 2.84 -3.39 16.91
CA LEU A 182 2.61 -4.26 15.74
C LEU A 182 3.24 -3.71 14.47
N VAL A 183 3.26 -2.38 14.27
CA VAL A 183 3.97 -1.75 13.15
C VAL A 183 5.46 -2.07 13.22
N LEU A 184 6.09 -1.86 14.38
CA LEU A 184 7.51 -2.15 14.58
C LEU A 184 7.83 -3.66 14.38
N GLU A 185 7.00 -4.53 14.94
CA GLU A 185 7.15 -5.99 14.80
C GLU A 185 7.05 -6.43 13.34
N PHE A 186 6.05 -5.91 12.61
CA PHE A 186 5.87 -6.20 11.19
C PHE A 186 7.09 -5.78 10.36
N VAL A 187 7.56 -4.55 10.55
CA VAL A 187 8.69 -4.01 9.77
C VAL A 187 9.96 -4.79 10.08
N LYS A 188 10.23 -5.12 11.36
CA LYS A 188 11.38 -5.96 11.73
C LYS A 188 11.33 -7.34 11.06
N ALA A 189 10.19 -8.03 11.12
CA ALA A 189 10.00 -9.34 10.51
C ALA A 189 10.17 -9.28 8.98
N ALA A 190 9.59 -8.27 8.33
CA ALA A 190 9.73 -8.07 6.89
C ALA A 190 11.17 -7.77 6.46
N ARG A 191 11.86 -6.86 7.16
CA ARG A 191 13.27 -6.52 6.86
C ARG A 191 14.17 -7.75 7.00
N ALA A 192 14.04 -8.54 8.08
CA ALA A 192 14.80 -9.76 8.29
C ALA A 192 14.57 -10.76 7.15
N ALA A 193 13.33 -11.03 6.78
CA ALA A 193 12.99 -11.96 5.70
C ALA A 193 13.55 -11.50 4.33
N PHE A 194 13.50 -10.22 4.02
CA PHE A 194 14.10 -9.70 2.79
C PHE A 194 15.64 -9.82 2.78
N LEU A 195 16.31 -9.65 3.92
CA LEU A 195 17.75 -9.84 4.01
C LEU A 195 18.14 -11.31 3.78
N GLU A 196 17.34 -12.25 4.26
CA GLU A 196 17.54 -13.70 4.02
C GLU A 196 17.44 -14.06 2.53
N LEU A 197 16.56 -13.41 1.76
CA LEU A 197 16.45 -13.64 0.32
C LEU A 197 17.66 -13.18 -0.51
N GLN A 198 18.52 -12.34 0.05
CA GLN A 198 19.71 -11.79 -0.63
C GLN A 198 20.99 -12.61 -0.36
N ARG A 199 20.90 -13.60 0.54
CA ARG A 199 21.99 -14.51 0.88
C ARG A 199 21.99 -15.75 -0.01
#